data_a0678640188766a7a5990383d327daf7
#
_entry.id   a0678640188766a7a5990383d327daf7
#
_cell.length_a   1.000
_cell.length_b   1.000
_cell.length_c   1.000
_cell.angle_alpha   90.00
_cell.angle_beta   90.00
_cell.angle_gamma   90.00
#
_symmetry.space_group_name_H-M   'P 1'
#
loop_
_entity.id
_entity.type
_entity.pdbx_description
1 polymer ?
#
loop_
_entity_poly.entity_id
_entity_poly.type
_entity_poly.pdbx_seq_one_letter_code
_entity_poly.pdbx_strand_id
1 'polypeptide(L)' 'MTVIINGDETAIADGLAVFGLIDFLGLKPERLAVEVNSKIVRRSEWTSTLLSEGDKIEIVHFVGGGAYKRSPAFYHPVI' A
#
# COMPACT_ATOMS: atom_id res chain seq x y z
N MET A 1 -2.15 13.48 7.36
CA MET A 1 -1.69 12.52 8.38
C MET A 1 -0.42 11.82 7.95
N THR A 2 0.26 11.19 8.87
CA THR A 2 1.49 10.46 8.58
C THR A 2 1.27 8.98 8.78
N VAL A 3 1.66 8.19 7.81
CA VAL A 3 1.65 6.74 7.88
C VAL A 3 3.06 6.22 7.58
N ILE A 4 3.30 4.95 7.84
CA ILE A 4 4.60 4.35 7.61
C ILE A 4 4.42 3.31 6.53
N ILE A 5 5.03 3.55 5.36
CA ILE A 5 4.88 2.67 4.20
C ILE A 5 6.20 1.97 3.96
N ASN A 6 6.20 0.67 4.12
CA ASN A 6 7.41 -0.14 3.96
C ASN A 6 8.60 0.44 4.74
N GLY A 7 8.31 0.92 5.95
CA GLY A 7 9.32 1.48 6.83
C GLY A 7 9.57 2.96 6.70
N ASP A 8 8.99 3.64 5.71
CA ASP A 8 9.23 5.07 5.49
C ASP A 8 8.03 5.90 5.91
N GLU A 9 8.26 6.93 6.69
CA GLU A 9 7.21 7.88 7.08
C GLU A 9 6.78 8.67 5.86
N THR A 10 5.47 8.73 5.65
CA THR A 10 4.92 9.36 4.45
C THR A 10 3.70 10.18 4.84
N ALA A 11 3.68 11.45 4.42
CA ALA A 11 2.53 12.30 4.64
C ALA A 11 1.48 12.04 3.55
N ILE A 12 0.24 11.80 3.98
CA ILE A 12 -0.87 11.56 3.06
C ILE A 12 -2.07 12.37 3.52
N ALA A 13 -3.07 12.48 2.65
CA ALA A 13 -4.29 13.19 2.98
C ALA A 13 -5.08 12.46 4.07
N ASP A 14 -5.71 13.21 4.96
CA ASP A 14 -6.60 12.64 5.95
C ASP A 14 -7.80 11.98 5.28
N GLY A 15 -8.27 10.87 5.87
CA GLY A 15 -9.44 10.18 5.35
C GLY A 15 -9.18 9.33 4.12
N LEU A 16 -7.92 9.13 3.77
CA LEU A 16 -7.57 8.33 2.60
C LEU A 16 -7.81 6.85 2.88
N ALA A 17 -8.42 6.16 1.93
CA ALA A 17 -8.58 4.71 2.00
C ALA A 17 -7.36 4.03 1.36
N VAL A 18 -7.23 2.73 1.58
CA VAL A 18 -6.14 1.96 0.97
C VAL A 18 -6.12 2.15 -0.54
N PHE A 19 -7.28 2.08 -1.20
CA PHE A 19 -7.33 2.27 -2.65
C PHE A 19 -6.78 3.63 -3.06
N GLY A 20 -7.15 4.68 -2.32
CA GLY A 20 -6.65 6.03 -2.60
C GLY A 20 -5.14 6.13 -2.43
N LEU A 21 -4.57 5.41 -1.44
CA LEU A 21 -3.14 5.39 -1.26
C LEU A 21 -2.44 4.73 -2.45
N ILE A 22 -2.95 3.59 -2.90
CA ILE A 22 -2.38 2.89 -4.05
C ILE A 22 -2.42 3.78 -5.29
N ASP A 23 -3.53 4.47 -5.49
CA ASP A 23 -3.68 5.40 -6.60
C ASP A 23 -2.70 6.59 -6.48
N PHE A 24 -2.59 7.14 -5.27
CA PHE A 24 -1.66 8.25 -5.00
C PHE A 24 -0.22 7.86 -5.31
N LEU A 25 0.17 6.63 -4.97
CA LEU A 25 1.52 6.15 -5.24
C LEU A 25 1.75 5.78 -6.70
N GLY A 26 0.71 5.76 -7.52
CA GLY A 26 0.83 5.41 -8.93
C GLY A 26 1.08 3.94 -9.17
N LEU A 27 0.69 3.09 -8.23
CA LEU A 27 0.93 1.65 -8.35
C LEU A 27 -0.24 0.98 -9.06
N LYS A 28 0.05 -0.15 -9.69
CA LYS A 28 -0.98 -0.93 -10.40
C LYS A 28 -1.56 -1.97 -9.46
N PRO A 29 -2.87 -1.89 -9.19
CA PRO A 29 -3.49 -2.76 -8.17
C PRO A 29 -3.40 -4.24 -8.46
N GLU A 30 -3.34 -4.63 -9.73
CA GLU A 30 -3.46 -6.02 -10.13
C GLU A 30 -2.39 -6.93 -9.55
N ARG A 31 -1.25 -6.35 -9.20
CA ARG A 31 -0.12 -7.16 -8.76
C ARG A 31 0.32 -6.84 -7.34
N LEU A 32 -0.59 -6.30 -6.56
CA LEU A 32 -0.25 -5.86 -5.22
C LEU A 32 -0.94 -6.66 -4.15
N ALA A 33 -0.23 -6.84 -3.04
CA ALA A 33 -0.81 -7.27 -1.77
C ALA A 33 -0.50 -6.18 -0.77
N VAL A 34 -1.49 -5.83 0.06
CA VAL A 34 -1.37 -4.75 1.04
C VAL A 34 -1.69 -5.27 2.42
N GLU A 35 -0.83 -4.92 3.38
CA GLU A 35 -1.10 -5.16 4.79
C GLU A 35 -1.19 -3.83 5.50
N VAL A 36 -2.12 -3.72 6.43
CA VAL A 36 -2.23 -2.58 7.32
C VAL A 36 -2.13 -3.10 8.73
N ASN A 37 -1.11 -2.67 9.45
CA ASN A 37 -0.86 -3.10 10.84
C ASN A 37 -0.82 -4.63 10.92
N SER A 38 -0.11 -5.25 10.00
CA SER A 38 0.15 -6.70 9.93
C SER A 38 -1.06 -7.53 9.51
N LYS A 39 -2.13 -6.89 9.04
CA LYS A 39 -3.31 -7.63 8.56
C LYS A 39 -3.47 -7.38 7.06
N ILE A 40 -3.66 -8.45 6.33
CA ILE A 40 -3.88 -8.36 4.88
C ILE A 40 -5.22 -7.69 4.64
N VAL A 41 -5.23 -6.71 3.74
CA VAL A 41 -6.45 -6.04 3.29
C VAL A 41 -6.76 -6.55 1.89
N ARG A 42 -7.88 -7.24 1.75
CA ARG A 42 -8.28 -7.78 0.46
C ARG A 42 -8.60 -6.66 -0.50
N ARG A 43 -8.33 -6.90 -1.78
CA ARG A 43 -8.59 -5.87 -2.80
C ARG A 43 -10.04 -5.38 -2.74
N SER A 44 -10.99 -6.28 -2.50
CA SER A 44 -12.40 -5.91 -2.41
C SER A 44 -12.69 -4.95 -1.25
N GLU A 45 -11.76 -4.81 -0.30
CA GLU A 45 -11.93 -3.96 0.88
C GLU A 45 -11.09 -2.69 0.79
N TRP A 46 -10.33 -2.50 -0.28
CA TRP A 46 -9.41 -1.36 -0.39
C TRP A 46 -10.15 -0.01 -0.37
N THR A 47 -11.35 0.04 -0.95
CA THR A 47 -12.11 1.29 -0.99
C THR A 47 -12.78 1.61 0.32
N SER A 48 -12.98 0.62 1.18
CA SER A 48 -13.67 0.81 2.46
C SER A 48 -12.75 0.79 3.67
N THR A 49 -11.47 0.49 3.49
CA THR A 49 -10.51 0.47 4.59
C THR A 49 -9.83 1.82 4.69
N LEU A 50 -10.25 2.61 5.66
CA LEU A 50 -9.69 3.95 5.87
C LEU A 50 -8.39 3.84 6.67
N LEU A 51 -7.43 4.67 6.30
CA LEU A 51 -6.15 4.75 6.98
C LEU A 51 -6.22 5.75 8.12
N SER A 52 -5.39 5.54 9.13
CA SER A 52 -5.32 6.38 10.31
C SER A 52 -3.89 6.80 10.57
N GLU A 53 -3.74 7.86 11.34
CA GLU A 53 -2.43 8.35 11.75
C GLU A 53 -1.59 7.23 12.35
N GLY A 54 -0.37 7.07 11.86
CA GLY A 54 0.56 6.09 12.40
C GLY A 54 0.39 4.68 11.87
N ASP A 55 -0.57 4.44 10.98
CA ASP A 55 -0.74 3.09 10.42
C ASP A 55 0.54 2.63 9.73
N LYS A 56 0.86 1.35 9.95
CA LYS A 56 1.97 0.68 9.29
C LYS A 56 1.45 -0.08 8.09
N ILE A 57 1.89 0.32 6.93
CA ILE A 57 1.41 -0.24 5.67
C ILE A 57 2.56 -0.94 4.98
N GLU A 58 2.34 -2.20 4.60
CA GLU A 58 3.31 -2.97 3.84
C GLU A 58 2.72 -3.25 2.48
N ILE A 59 3.44 -2.88 1.45
CA ILE A 59 3.00 -3.11 0.07
C ILE A 59 4.03 -4.00 -0.59
N VAL A 60 3.58 -5.13 -1.09
CA VAL A 60 4.41 -6.04 -1.87
C VAL A 60 3.73 -6.29 -3.20
N HIS A 61 4.49 -6.59 -4.22
CA HIS A 61 3.89 -6.93 -5.49
C HIS A 61 4.53 -8.17 -6.08
N PHE A 62 3.74 -8.84 -6.90
CA PHE A 62 4.18 -10.06 -7.55
C PHE A 62 5.16 -9.70 -8.66
N VAL A 63 6.22 -10.47 -8.71
CA VAL A 63 7.20 -10.39 -9.78
C VAL A 63 7.19 -11.76 -10.42
N GLY A 64 6.91 -11.84 -11.68
CA GLY A 64 6.78 -13.03 -12.47
C GLY A 64 6.93 -14.37 -11.75
N GLY A 65 6.21 -15.37 -12.11
CA GLY A 65 6.27 -16.67 -11.46
C GLY A 65 5.70 -16.74 -10.07
N GLY A 66 5.03 -15.69 -9.61
CA GLY A 66 4.41 -15.67 -8.29
C GLY A 66 5.32 -15.23 -7.15
N ALA A 67 6.54 -14.82 -7.45
CA ALA A 67 7.44 -14.29 -6.43
C ALA A 67 6.96 -12.93 -5.94
N TYR A 68 7.40 -12.57 -4.72
CA TYR A 68 7.07 -11.29 -4.12
C TYR A 68 8.28 -10.40 -4.06
N LYS A 69 8.03 -9.10 -4.14
CA LYS A 69 9.07 -8.11 -3.91
C LYS A 69 8.47 -6.95 -3.14
N ARG A 70 9.14 -6.56 -2.06
CA ARG A 70 8.68 -5.43 -1.27
C ARG A 70 8.96 -4.14 -2.03
N SER A 71 7.97 -3.26 -2.04
CA SER A 71 8.05 -1.99 -2.74
C SER A 71 8.49 -0.91 -1.75
N PRO A 72 9.56 -0.15 -2.02
CA PRO A 72 9.86 1.03 -1.23
C PRO A 72 8.75 2.07 -1.35
N ALA A 73 8.62 2.96 -0.34
CA ALA A 73 7.52 3.91 -0.28
C ALA A 73 7.40 4.78 -1.53
N PHE A 74 8.51 5.22 -2.07
CA PHE A 74 8.50 6.13 -3.23
C PHE A 74 8.90 5.44 -4.52
N TYR A 75 8.90 4.13 -4.51
CA TYR A 75 9.30 3.37 -5.67
C TYR A 75 8.10 3.12 -6.58
N HIS A 76 8.29 3.33 -7.86
CA HIS A 76 7.29 3.03 -8.88
C HIS A 76 7.78 1.81 -9.65
N PRO A 77 7.30 0.63 -9.28
CA PRO A 77 7.84 -0.57 -9.91
C PRO A 77 7.51 -0.59 -11.40
N VAL A 78 8.49 -1.03 -12.16
CA VAL A 78 8.31 -1.36 -13.56
C VAL A 78 8.11 -2.87 -13.61
N ILE A 79 6.92 -3.25 -13.86
CA ILE A 79 6.58 -4.66 -13.80
C ILE A 79 6.24 -5.18 -15.17
#